data_29d218052224a4607d58486521b3882e
#
_entry.id   29d218052224a4607d58486521b3882e
#
_cell.length_a   1.000
_cell.length_b   1.000
_cell.length_c   1.000
_cell.angle_alpha   90.00
_cell.angle_beta   90.00
_cell.angle_gamma   90.00
#
_symmetry.space_group_name_H-M   'P 1'
#
loop_
_entity.id
_entity.type
_entity.pdbx_description
1 polymer ?
#
loop_
_entity_poly.entity_id
_entity_poly.type
_entity_poly.pdbx_seq_one_letter_code
_entity_poly.pdbx_strand_id
1 'polypeptide(L)'
;MKKTIAQNMVEIMKQYNRSIIWYGDINLIEECAKKSDIPPKHPQQTIQHLLNALDKSPYFSKGYIFSDISGKRRKYRCFKLKT
;
A
#
# COMPACT_ATOMS: atom_id res chain seq x y z
N MET A 1 -18.40 -8.48 9.87
CA MET A 1 -18.22 -7.94 8.52
C MET A 1 -16.73 -7.88 8.18
N LYS A 2 -16.35 -8.35 7.00
CA LYS A 2 -14.96 -8.39 6.61
C LYS A 2 -14.48 -7.00 6.19
N LYS A 3 -13.33 -6.57 6.70
CA LYS A 3 -12.78 -5.27 6.35
C LYS A 3 -12.19 -5.28 4.94
N THR A 4 -12.24 -4.13 4.28
CA THR A 4 -11.61 -3.98 2.96
C THR A 4 -10.09 -3.91 3.10
N ILE A 5 -9.39 -4.11 1.98
CA ILE A 5 -7.93 -3.96 1.94
C ILE A 5 -7.50 -2.58 2.45
N ALA A 6 -8.21 -1.54 2.01
CA ALA A 6 -7.88 -0.17 2.43
C ALA A 6 -8.07 0.02 3.93
N GLN A 7 -9.14 -0.52 4.51
CA GLN A 7 -9.37 -0.44 5.95
C GLN A 7 -8.27 -1.14 6.73
N ASN A 8 -7.85 -2.32 6.27
CA ASN A 8 -6.76 -3.05 6.89
C ASN A 8 -5.46 -2.26 6.84
N MET A 9 -5.17 -1.62 5.70
CA MET A 9 -3.98 -0.80 5.56
C MET A 9 -4.01 0.41 6.50
N VAL A 10 -5.17 1.06 6.65
CA VAL A 10 -5.31 2.18 7.60
C VAL A 10 -4.93 1.74 9.01
N GLU A 11 -5.44 0.58 9.45
CA GLU A 11 -5.13 0.06 10.78
C GLU A 11 -3.63 -0.21 10.95
N ILE A 12 -3.01 -0.85 9.94
CA ILE A 12 -1.59 -1.16 9.98
C ILE A 12 -0.75 0.12 10.03
N MET A 13 -1.09 1.10 9.21
CA MET A 13 -0.35 2.36 9.19
C MET A 13 -0.46 3.09 10.53
N LYS A 14 -1.63 3.09 11.15
CA LYS A 14 -1.80 3.69 12.48
C LYS A 14 -0.99 2.96 13.53
N GLN A 15 -0.94 1.64 13.45
CA GLN A 15 -0.17 0.82 14.38
C GLN A 15 1.32 1.16 14.33
N TYR A 16 1.85 1.43 13.13
CA TYR A 16 3.26 1.76 12.94
C TYR A 16 3.52 3.26 12.87
N ASN A 17 2.50 4.06 13.13
CA ASN A 17 2.61 5.52 13.13
C ASN A 17 3.08 6.07 11.78
N ARG A 18 2.56 5.48 10.69
CA ARG A 18 2.88 5.86 9.31
C ARG A 18 1.74 6.66 8.71
N SER A 19 2.09 7.64 7.88
CA SER A 19 1.10 8.46 7.18
C SER A 19 1.14 8.31 5.67
N ILE A 20 2.20 7.71 5.14
CA ILE A 20 2.39 7.50 3.70
C ILE A 20 2.77 6.06 3.44
N ILE A 21 2.23 5.50 2.35
CA ILE A 21 2.61 4.17 1.88
C ILE A 21 2.84 4.22 0.37
N TRP A 22 3.81 3.45 -0.10
CA TRP A 22 4.18 3.41 -1.51
C TRP A 22 4.79 2.05 -1.87
N TYR A 23 5.17 1.90 -3.13
CA TYR A 23 5.71 0.64 -3.67
C TYR A 23 6.85 0.06 -2.82
N GLY A 24 7.70 0.91 -2.25
CA GLY A 24 8.86 0.46 -1.46
C GLY A 24 8.54 -0.05 -0.07
N ASP A 25 7.31 0.12 0.41
CA ASP A 25 6.91 -0.32 1.75
C ASP A 25 6.45 -1.78 1.73
N ILE A 26 7.34 -2.68 1.30
CA ILE A 26 7.02 -4.09 1.07
C ILE A 26 6.51 -4.77 2.33
N ASN A 27 7.13 -4.50 3.49
CA ASN A 27 6.75 -5.15 4.74
C ASN A 27 5.31 -4.83 5.14
N LEU A 28 4.90 -3.58 5.03
CA LEU A 28 3.53 -3.18 5.33
C LEU A 28 2.54 -3.75 4.32
N ILE A 29 2.93 -3.79 3.06
CA ILE A 29 2.10 -4.35 2.00
C ILE A 29 1.88 -5.84 2.23
N GLU A 30 2.92 -6.59 2.58
CA GLU A 30 2.79 -8.01 2.86
C GLU A 30 1.91 -8.28 4.08
N GLU A 31 2.07 -7.49 5.14
CA GLU A 31 1.24 -7.63 6.33
C GLU A 31 -0.23 -7.37 6.01
N CYS A 32 -0.50 -6.35 5.20
CA CYS A 32 -1.86 -6.05 4.77
C CYS A 32 -2.45 -7.17 3.91
N ALA A 33 -1.64 -7.76 3.05
CA ALA A 33 -2.08 -8.89 2.22
C ALA A 33 -2.47 -10.08 3.08
N LYS A 34 -1.67 -10.41 4.10
CA LYS A 34 -1.99 -11.49 5.02
C LYS A 34 -3.27 -11.21 5.79
N LYS A 35 -3.42 -9.99 6.28
CA LYS A 35 -4.59 -9.58 7.06
C LYS A 35 -5.87 -9.58 6.21
N SER A 36 -5.72 -9.39 4.91
CA SER A 36 -6.84 -9.34 3.96
C SER A 36 -7.12 -10.70 3.29
N ASP A 37 -6.44 -11.75 3.73
CA ASP A 37 -6.57 -13.12 3.17
C ASP A 37 -6.30 -13.18 1.67
N ILE A 38 -5.35 -12.38 1.19
CA ILE A 38 -4.97 -12.42 -0.22
C ILE A 38 -4.05 -13.62 -0.45
N PRO A 39 -4.38 -14.50 -1.41
CA PRO A 39 -3.53 -15.67 -1.70
C PRO A 39 -2.12 -15.27 -2.11
N PRO A 40 -1.11 -16.09 -1.79
CA PRO A 40 0.26 -15.84 -2.21
C PRO A 40 0.36 -15.68 -3.73
N LYS A 41 1.02 -14.63 -4.17
CA LYS A 41 1.23 -14.32 -5.58
C LYS A 41 2.65 -13.80 -5.75
N HIS A 42 3.05 -13.61 -7.00
CA HIS A 42 4.31 -12.93 -7.28
C HIS A 42 4.31 -11.56 -6.56
N PRO A 43 5.42 -11.18 -5.90
CA PRO A 43 5.44 -9.94 -5.09
C PRO A 43 4.97 -8.70 -5.83
N GLN A 44 5.36 -8.54 -7.10
CA GLN A 44 4.92 -7.39 -7.88
C GLN A 44 3.42 -7.35 -8.10
N GLN A 45 2.81 -8.50 -8.31
CA GLN A 45 1.35 -8.59 -8.49
C GLN A 45 0.63 -8.23 -7.20
N THR A 46 1.13 -8.70 -6.07
CA THR A 46 0.57 -8.38 -4.77
C THR A 46 0.65 -6.88 -4.49
N ILE A 47 1.80 -6.27 -4.75
CA ILE A 47 1.99 -4.83 -4.56
C ILE A 47 1.03 -4.05 -5.44
N GLN A 48 0.93 -4.38 -6.72
CA GLN A 48 0.02 -3.69 -7.64
C GLN A 48 -1.44 -3.83 -7.22
N HIS A 49 -1.83 -5.03 -6.80
CA HIS A 49 -3.20 -5.28 -6.35
C HIS A 49 -3.56 -4.38 -5.16
N LEU A 50 -2.66 -4.30 -4.17
CA LEU A 50 -2.90 -3.50 -2.98
C LEU A 50 -2.90 -2.01 -3.29
N LEU A 51 -1.94 -1.54 -4.09
CA LEU A 51 -1.90 -0.13 -4.47
C LEU A 51 -3.13 0.27 -5.27
N ASN A 52 -3.61 -0.60 -6.16
CA ASN A 52 -4.84 -0.33 -6.91
C ASN A 52 -6.05 -0.22 -5.98
N ALA A 53 -6.11 -1.06 -4.95
CA ALA A 53 -7.19 -0.99 -3.95
C ALA A 53 -7.14 0.34 -3.20
N LEU A 54 -5.95 0.81 -2.83
CA LEU A 54 -5.79 2.08 -2.15
C LEU A 54 -6.15 3.25 -3.07
N ASP A 55 -5.85 3.14 -4.35
CA ASP A 55 -6.17 4.17 -5.34
C ASP A 55 -7.67 4.45 -5.43
N LYS A 56 -8.48 3.44 -5.19
CA LYS A 56 -9.94 3.55 -5.23
C LYS A 56 -10.55 3.92 -3.88
N SER A 57 -9.74 3.99 -2.84
CA SER A 57 -10.23 4.19 -1.48
C SER A 57 -10.38 5.67 -1.13
N PRO A 58 -11.45 6.05 -0.40
CA PRO A 58 -11.61 7.42 0.07
C PRO A 58 -10.70 7.76 1.26
N TYR A 59 -10.02 6.77 1.85
CA TYR A 59 -9.16 7.00 3.01
C TYR A 59 -7.80 7.58 2.65
N PHE A 60 -7.43 7.57 1.38
CA PHE A 60 -6.09 7.99 0.95
C PHE A 60 -6.15 9.07 -0.10
N SER A 61 -5.21 10.00 -0.04
CA SER A 61 -4.95 10.95 -1.13
C SER A 61 -3.77 10.44 -1.95
N LYS A 62 -3.80 10.71 -3.25
CA LYS A 62 -2.80 10.21 -4.19
C LYS A 62 -1.63 11.17 -4.32
N GLY A 63 -0.44 10.63 -4.53
CA GLY A 63 0.75 11.40 -4.79
C GLY A 63 1.78 10.55 -5.50
N TYR A 64 2.99 11.09 -5.64
CA TYR A 64 4.07 10.39 -6.30
C TYR A 64 5.37 10.57 -5.54
N ILE A 65 6.20 9.52 -5.59
CA ILE A 65 7.55 9.52 -5.05
C ILE A 65 8.51 9.12 -6.16
N PHE A 66 9.60 9.86 -6.30
CA PHE A 66 10.67 9.47 -7.20
C PHE A 66 11.70 8.64 -6.44
N SER A 67 12.05 7.48 -6.99
CA SER A 67 13.01 6.59 -6.37
C SER A 67 13.76 5.80 -7.41
N ASP A 68 14.96 5.38 -7.07
CA ASP A 68 15.82 4.56 -7.94
C ASP A 68 15.99 3.14 -7.42
N ILE A 69 15.02 2.64 -6.63
CA ILE A 69 15.08 1.30 -6.06
C ILE A 69 15.22 0.18 -7.10
N SER A 70 14.80 0.44 -8.34
CA SER A 70 14.91 -0.53 -9.43
C SER A 70 16.13 -0.31 -10.31
N GLY A 71 17.11 0.48 -9.87
CA GLY A 71 18.30 0.81 -10.61
C GLY A 71 18.17 2.00 -11.53
N LYS A 72 16.97 2.50 -11.75
CA LYS A 72 16.70 3.71 -12.54
C LYS A 72 15.72 4.59 -11.77
N ARG A 73 15.92 5.90 -11.87
CA ARG A 73 14.99 6.83 -11.20
C ARG A 73 13.63 6.77 -11.88
N ARG A 74 12.60 6.41 -11.12
CA ARG A 74 11.24 6.28 -11.61
C ARG A 74 10.26 6.96 -10.66
N LYS A 75 9.10 7.32 -11.20
CA LYS A 75 8.00 7.88 -10.44
C LYS A 75 7.10 6.73 -9.98
N TYR A 76 6.89 6.63 -8.67
CA TYR A 76 6.03 5.62 -8.07
C TYR A 76 4.83 6.29 -7.42
N ARG A 77 3.68 5.61 -7.48
CA ARG A 77 2.49 6.10 -6.79
C ARG A 77 2.71 5.99 -5.28
N CYS A 78 2.27 7.01 -4.56
CA CYS A 78 2.18 6.93 -3.11
C CYS A 78 0.79 7.32 -2.66
N PHE A 79 0.44 6.88 -1.47
CA PHE A 79 -0.88 7.13 -0.90
C PHE A 79 -0.70 7.67 0.50
N LYS A 80 -1.27 8.85 0.72
CA LYS A 80 -1.18 9.53 2.00
C LYS A 80 -2.50 9.35 2.74
N LEU A 81 -2.43 8.91 3.99
CA LEU A 81 -3.60 8.72 4.82
C LEU A 81 -4.28 10.07 5.09
N LYS A 82 -5.55 10.16 4.76
CA LYS A 82 -6.35 11.33 5.09
C LYS A 82 -6.68 11.32 6.57
N THR A 83 -6.51 12.43 7.22
CA THR A 83 -6.81 12.57 8.65
C THR A 83 -8.09 13.34 8.86
#